data_cb584624fb41acbee37cfb4b0f634f81
#
_entry.id   cb584624fb41acbee37cfb4b0f634f81
#
_cell.length_a   1.000
_cell.length_b   1.000
_cell.length_c   1.000
_cell.angle_alpha   90.00
_cell.angle_beta   90.00
_cell.angle_gamma   90.00
#
_symmetry.space_group_name_H-M   'P 1'
#
loop_
_entity.id
_entity.type
_entity.pdbx_description
1 polymer ?
#
loop_
_entity_poly.entity_id
_entity_poly.type
_entity_poly.pdbx_seq_one_letter_code
_entity_poly.pdbx_strand_id
1 'polypeptide(L)'
;YFVSGKVKLSKKLNIPNSFKPVYWRSKFKKKKLKTIAGFHTRNIPHSTHEKLHDMALEKCDALFIHPMTGKLKQGDFTRSTILKSYKIYLKKKKNNKIFFDEFLSNARFGGPREAAFHAIVRKNFGCTHFVVGRDHAGIKNYYSKYASQNFCKKFKKKIGIKILSFKEPYYCNKCKKIRGYFEKCNHKKINMKFL
;
A
#
# COMPACT_ATOMS: atom_id res chain seq x y z
N TYR A 1 -16.39 6.40 27.90
CA TYR A 1 -17.70 6.91 27.48
C TYR A 1 -17.74 7.03 25.96
N PHE A 2 -18.85 6.65 25.33
CA PHE A 2 -19.13 6.90 23.92
C PHE A 2 -20.06 8.11 23.82
N VAL A 3 -19.70 9.05 22.94
CA VAL A 3 -20.48 10.26 22.70
C VAL A 3 -20.95 10.25 21.25
N SER A 4 -22.23 10.51 21.03
CA SER A 4 -22.81 10.68 19.69
C SER A 4 -23.61 11.98 19.63
N GLY A 5 -23.68 12.58 18.45
CA GLY A 5 -24.42 13.82 18.23
C GLY A 5 -24.11 14.48 16.91
N LYS A 6 -24.81 15.58 16.60
CA LYS A 6 -24.49 16.43 15.46
C LYS A 6 -23.20 17.20 15.73
N VAL A 7 -22.22 17.10 14.86
CA VAL A 7 -20.95 17.80 14.96
C VAL A 7 -20.94 19.00 14.01
N LYS A 8 -20.61 20.18 14.52
CA LYS A 8 -20.39 21.38 13.72
C LYS A 8 -18.93 21.80 13.87
N LEU A 9 -18.23 21.98 12.77
CA LEU A 9 -16.86 22.49 12.80
C LEU A 9 -16.88 23.97 13.18
N SER A 10 -16.08 24.37 14.18
CA SER A 10 -15.91 25.75 14.60
C SER A 10 -15.17 26.60 13.57
N LYS A 11 -14.32 25.97 12.76
CA LYS A 11 -13.55 26.63 11.69
C LYS A 11 -13.57 25.79 10.41
N LYS A 12 -13.57 26.46 9.26
CA LYS A 12 -13.41 25.79 7.96
C LYS A 12 -12.01 25.16 7.87
N LEU A 13 -11.93 23.85 7.71
CA LEU A 13 -10.67 23.16 7.52
C LEU A 13 -10.21 23.32 6.07
N ASN A 14 -9.02 23.85 5.88
CA ASN A 14 -8.38 23.89 4.56
C ASN A 14 -7.72 22.56 4.26
N ILE A 15 -8.51 21.60 3.74
CA ILE A 15 -8.05 20.25 3.40
C ILE A 15 -7.61 20.26 1.94
N PRO A 16 -6.35 19.88 1.61
CA PRO A 16 -5.89 19.74 0.24
C PRO A 16 -6.82 18.86 -0.59
N ASN A 17 -7.08 19.25 -1.84
CA ASN A 17 -7.98 18.49 -2.71
C ASN A 17 -7.52 17.05 -2.94
N SER A 18 -6.21 16.81 -2.98
CA SER A 18 -5.63 15.48 -3.14
C SER A 18 -5.96 14.53 -1.97
N PHE A 19 -6.29 15.05 -0.78
CA PHE A 19 -6.74 14.22 0.35
C PHE A 19 -8.21 13.76 0.21
N LYS A 20 -8.94 14.28 -0.78
CA LYS A 20 -10.34 13.91 -1.00
C LYS A 20 -10.46 12.75 -1.99
N PRO A 21 -11.18 11.69 -1.64
CA PRO A 21 -11.36 10.54 -2.55
C PRO A 21 -11.95 10.93 -3.92
N VAL A 22 -12.84 11.93 -3.95
CA VAL A 22 -13.46 12.40 -5.20
C VAL A 22 -12.43 12.95 -6.19
N TYR A 23 -11.37 13.62 -5.72
CA TYR A 23 -10.30 14.13 -6.57
C TYR A 23 -9.60 13.00 -7.34
N TRP A 24 -9.23 11.93 -6.64
CA TRP A 24 -8.52 10.80 -7.24
C TRP A 24 -9.42 9.98 -8.17
N ARG A 25 -10.68 9.73 -7.78
CA ARG A 25 -11.66 9.08 -8.68
C ARG A 25 -11.82 9.86 -9.98
N SER A 26 -11.97 11.18 -9.90
CA SER A 26 -12.07 12.06 -11.08
C SER A 26 -10.82 11.99 -11.95
N LYS A 27 -9.63 12.04 -11.32
CA LYS A 27 -8.34 11.97 -12.00
C LYS A 27 -8.13 10.65 -12.73
N PHE A 28 -8.46 9.51 -12.09
CA PHE A 28 -8.38 8.19 -12.73
C PHE A 28 -9.36 8.04 -13.88
N LYS A 29 -10.60 8.53 -13.73
CA LYS A 29 -11.61 8.55 -14.78
C LYS A 29 -11.16 9.38 -15.98
N LYS A 30 -10.65 10.59 -15.77
CA LYS A 30 -10.11 11.45 -16.85
C LYS A 30 -8.98 10.77 -17.62
N LYS A 31 -8.16 9.98 -16.94
CA LYS A 31 -7.08 9.19 -17.57
C LYS A 31 -7.55 7.85 -18.16
N LYS A 32 -8.86 7.59 -18.17
CA LYS A 32 -9.49 6.36 -18.69
C LYS A 32 -8.90 5.06 -18.12
N LEU A 33 -8.41 5.10 -16.85
CA LEU A 33 -7.84 3.93 -16.17
C LEU A 33 -8.95 3.00 -15.69
N LYS A 34 -8.90 1.72 -16.07
CA LYS A 34 -9.90 0.69 -15.71
C LYS A 34 -9.52 -0.03 -14.42
N THR A 35 -8.24 -0.27 -14.22
CA THR A 35 -7.72 -1.02 -13.06
C THR A 35 -6.61 -0.24 -12.37
N ILE A 36 -6.77 -0.02 -11.06
CA ILE A 36 -5.81 0.73 -10.24
C ILE A 36 -5.48 -0.11 -8.99
N ALA A 37 -4.20 -0.43 -8.79
CA ALA A 37 -3.72 -1.07 -7.58
C ALA A 37 -3.39 -0.02 -6.51
N GLY A 38 -4.02 -0.09 -5.34
CA GLY A 38 -3.63 0.70 -4.17
C GLY A 38 -2.49 0.02 -3.43
N PHE A 39 -1.42 0.75 -3.14
CA PHE A 39 -0.29 0.28 -2.34
C PHE A 39 -0.17 1.11 -1.07
N HIS A 40 -0.22 0.42 0.08
CA HIS A 40 -0.09 1.03 1.40
C HIS A 40 1.26 0.69 2.02
N THR A 41 1.88 1.66 2.67
CA THR A 41 3.13 1.45 3.41
C THR A 41 3.29 2.50 4.51
N ARG A 42 4.21 2.28 5.43
CA ARG A 42 4.71 3.25 6.43
C ARG A 42 6.20 3.53 6.25
N ASN A 43 6.83 2.84 5.30
CA ASN A 43 8.27 2.87 5.09
C ASN A 43 8.64 3.72 3.88
N ILE A 44 9.89 4.11 3.81
CA ILE A 44 10.52 4.63 2.60
C ILE A 44 10.55 3.55 1.50
N PRO A 45 10.61 3.91 0.20
CA PRO A 45 10.75 2.93 -0.87
C PRO A 45 12.10 2.20 -0.76
N HIS A 46 12.05 0.90 -0.98
CA HIS A 46 13.23 0.03 -1.07
C HIS A 46 12.98 -1.03 -2.14
N SER A 47 14.01 -1.78 -2.52
CA SER A 47 13.97 -2.68 -3.66
C SER A 47 12.87 -3.76 -3.59
N THR A 48 12.49 -4.22 -2.40
CA THR A 48 11.32 -5.11 -2.24
C THR A 48 10.01 -4.39 -2.60
N HIS A 49 9.85 -3.12 -2.17
CA HIS A 49 8.70 -2.32 -2.58
C HIS A 49 8.69 -2.09 -4.09
N GLU A 50 9.84 -1.78 -4.69
CA GLU A 50 9.94 -1.63 -6.16
C GLU A 50 9.44 -2.88 -6.88
N LYS A 51 9.87 -4.07 -6.43
CA LYS A 51 9.41 -5.33 -7.02
C LYS A 51 7.91 -5.54 -6.86
N LEU A 52 7.34 -5.23 -5.69
CA LEU A 52 5.89 -5.30 -5.47
C LEU A 52 5.12 -4.29 -6.33
N HIS A 53 5.69 -3.10 -6.56
CA HIS A 53 5.11 -2.10 -7.46
C HIS A 53 5.08 -2.60 -8.91
N ASP A 54 6.16 -3.19 -9.39
CA ASP A 54 6.24 -3.76 -10.74
C ASP A 54 5.23 -4.91 -10.90
N MET A 55 5.16 -5.83 -9.94
CA MET A 55 4.16 -6.92 -9.92
C MET A 55 2.71 -6.40 -9.88
N ALA A 56 2.45 -5.28 -9.23
CA ALA A 56 1.14 -4.66 -9.22
C ALA A 56 0.79 -4.02 -10.58
N LEU A 57 1.77 -3.40 -11.24
CA LEU A 57 1.63 -2.82 -12.58
C LEU A 57 1.48 -3.88 -13.69
N GLU A 58 1.97 -5.10 -13.49
CA GLU A 58 1.70 -6.25 -14.36
C GLU A 58 0.22 -6.70 -14.31
N LYS A 59 -0.50 -6.37 -13.24
CA LYS A 59 -1.89 -6.77 -12.99
C LYS A 59 -2.91 -5.64 -13.21
N CYS A 60 -2.47 -4.39 -13.23
CA CYS A 60 -3.33 -3.21 -13.27
C CYS A 60 -2.76 -2.13 -14.20
N ASP A 61 -3.66 -1.31 -14.74
CA ASP A 61 -3.28 -0.19 -15.61
C ASP A 61 -2.43 0.85 -14.90
N ALA A 62 -2.63 0.98 -13.58
CA ALA A 62 -1.94 1.96 -12.76
C ALA A 62 -1.72 1.49 -11.32
N LEU A 63 -0.75 2.12 -10.67
CA LEU A 63 -0.43 1.96 -9.25
C LEU A 63 -0.66 3.28 -8.52
N PHE A 64 -1.40 3.26 -7.41
CA PHE A 64 -1.55 4.37 -6.49
C PHE A 64 -0.79 4.08 -5.19
N ILE A 65 0.40 4.67 -5.07
CA ILE A 65 1.21 4.60 -3.85
C ILE A 65 0.67 5.62 -2.86
N HIS A 66 0.20 5.15 -1.72
CA HIS A 66 -0.52 5.95 -0.73
C HIS A 66 0.00 5.65 0.68
N PRO A 67 1.24 6.12 1.00
CA PRO A 67 1.87 5.86 2.29
C PRO A 67 1.13 6.56 3.42
N MET A 68 1.05 5.89 4.56
CA MET A 68 0.54 6.48 5.80
C MET A 68 1.60 7.40 6.40
N THR A 69 1.19 8.64 6.73
CA THR A 69 2.10 9.69 7.22
C THR A 69 1.60 10.40 8.49
N GLY A 70 0.57 9.86 9.14
CA GLY A 70 0.10 10.35 10.43
C GLY A 70 1.06 10.00 11.58
N LYS A 71 0.54 9.96 12.81
CA LYS A 71 1.33 9.54 13.97
C LYS A 71 1.75 8.07 13.81
N LEU A 72 3.04 7.84 13.75
CA LEU A 72 3.70 6.54 13.64
C LEU A 72 4.30 6.15 14.99
N LYS A 73 4.80 4.93 15.11
CA LYS A 73 5.49 4.50 16.33
C LYS A 73 6.90 5.08 16.39
N GLN A 74 7.50 5.06 17.59
CA GLN A 74 8.91 5.36 17.76
C GLN A 74 9.77 4.42 16.88
N GLY A 75 10.74 4.99 16.16
CA GLY A 75 11.60 4.29 15.21
C GLY A 75 11.07 4.20 13.78
N ASP A 76 9.83 4.59 13.51
CA ASP A 76 9.35 4.77 12.12
C ASP A 76 9.95 6.05 11.50
N PHE A 77 10.04 6.08 10.17
CA PHE A 77 10.52 7.27 9.44
C PHE A 77 9.56 8.45 9.60
N THR A 78 10.10 9.66 9.67
CA THR A 78 9.27 10.87 9.73
C THR A 78 8.46 11.07 8.45
N ARG A 79 7.34 11.79 8.54
CA ARG A 79 6.51 12.18 7.38
C ARG A 79 7.36 12.81 6.27
N SER A 80 8.23 13.77 6.63
CA SER A 80 9.08 14.46 5.65
C SER A 80 10.04 13.51 4.95
N THR A 81 10.64 12.57 5.67
CA THR A 81 11.53 11.54 5.12
C THR A 81 10.79 10.64 4.13
N ILE A 82 9.61 10.15 4.50
CA ILE A 82 8.79 9.31 3.61
C ILE A 82 8.46 10.07 2.31
N LEU A 83 7.95 11.30 2.41
CA LEU A 83 7.54 12.07 1.24
C LEU A 83 8.72 12.44 0.34
N LYS A 84 9.86 12.85 0.91
CA LYS A 84 11.08 13.15 0.15
C LYS A 84 11.60 11.90 -0.58
N SER A 85 11.67 10.76 0.11
CA SER A 85 12.14 9.50 -0.48
C SER A 85 11.26 9.03 -1.65
N TYR A 86 9.92 9.12 -1.52
CA TYR A 86 9.03 8.79 -2.63
C TYR A 86 9.12 9.77 -3.80
N LYS A 87 9.32 11.06 -3.56
CA LYS A 87 9.58 12.03 -4.64
C LYS A 87 10.82 11.69 -5.44
N ILE A 88 11.92 11.33 -4.77
CA ILE A 88 13.18 10.88 -5.42
C ILE A 88 12.94 9.59 -6.20
N TYR A 89 12.30 8.59 -5.58
CA TYR A 89 11.94 7.33 -6.21
C TYR A 89 11.14 7.52 -7.51
N LEU A 90 10.09 8.33 -7.47
CA LEU A 90 9.23 8.60 -8.62
C LEU A 90 9.97 9.34 -9.75
N LYS A 91 10.83 10.30 -9.39
CA LYS A 91 11.69 11.00 -10.35
C LYS A 91 12.64 10.03 -11.06
N LYS A 92 13.21 9.06 -10.33
CA LYS A 92 14.08 8.01 -10.90
C LYS A 92 13.30 7.02 -11.77
N LYS A 93 12.13 6.57 -11.30
CA LYS A 93 11.32 5.54 -11.97
C LYS A 93 10.69 6.04 -13.29
N LYS A 94 10.42 7.35 -13.41
CA LYS A 94 9.85 8.01 -14.62
C LYS A 94 8.66 7.26 -15.25
N ASN A 95 7.76 6.71 -14.42
CA ASN A 95 6.63 5.92 -14.90
C ASN A 95 5.31 6.69 -14.69
N ASN A 96 4.65 7.06 -15.77
CA ASN A 96 3.40 7.83 -15.79
C ASN A 96 2.17 7.05 -15.31
N LYS A 97 2.30 5.73 -15.11
CA LYS A 97 1.26 4.85 -14.54
C LYS A 97 1.30 4.82 -13.01
N ILE A 98 2.29 5.46 -12.37
CA ILE A 98 2.41 5.53 -10.92
C ILE A 98 1.89 6.87 -10.44
N PHE A 99 0.90 6.81 -9.56
CA PHE A 99 0.32 7.95 -8.84
C PHE A 99 0.76 7.90 -7.39
N PHE A 100 0.91 9.06 -6.78
CA PHE A 100 1.38 9.18 -5.41
C PHE A 100 0.62 10.27 -4.67
N ASP A 101 0.23 9.96 -3.46
CA ASP A 101 -0.22 10.92 -2.46
C ASP A 101 0.00 10.33 -1.07
N GLU A 102 -0.12 11.14 -0.03
CA GLU A 102 -0.03 10.69 1.34
C GLU A 102 -1.41 10.37 1.93
N PHE A 103 -1.45 9.39 2.82
CA PHE A 103 -2.59 9.08 3.65
C PHE A 103 -2.35 9.52 5.09
N LEU A 104 -2.88 10.68 5.42
CA LEU A 104 -2.76 11.24 6.77
C LEU A 104 -3.67 10.49 7.74
N SER A 105 -3.16 9.41 8.30
CA SER A 105 -3.85 8.56 9.28
C SER A 105 -2.85 7.94 10.24
N ASN A 106 -3.31 7.61 11.44
CA ASN A 106 -2.48 6.99 12.47
C ASN A 106 -2.48 5.47 12.33
N ALA A 107 -1.33 4.83 12.52
CA ALA A 107 -1.21 3.38 12.58
C ALA A 107 -1.85 2.86 13.89
N ARG A 108 -2.67 1.81 13.78
CA ARG A 108 -3.37 1.17 14.91
C ARG A 108 -2.82 -0.21 15.22
N PHE A 109 -2.01 -0.79 14.33
CA PHE A 109 -1.44 -2.13 14.45
C PHE A 109 -2.49 -3.22 14.67
N GLY A 110 -3.68 -3.01 14.10
CA GLY A 110 -4.84 -3.91 14.22
C GLY A 110 -4.82 -5.11 13.27
N GLY A 111 -3.69 -5.38 12.61
CA GLY A 111 -3.47 -6.53 11.74
C GLY A 111 -4.54 -6.71 10.66
N PRO A 112 -5.24 -7.87 10.62
CA PRO A 112 -6.20 -8.17 9.58
C PRO A 112 -7.34 -7.16 9.43
N ARG A 113 -7.85 -6.63 10.56
CA ARG A 113 -8.94 -5.64 10.54
C ARG A 113 -8.47 -4.29 9.99
N GLU A 114 -7.26 -3.87 10.36
CA GLU A 114 -6.67 -2.65 9.82
C GLU A 114 -6.31 -2.79 8.34
N ALA A 115 -5.86 -3.97 7.89
CA ALA A 115 -5.65 -4.26 6.48
C ALA A 115 -6.95 -4.11 5.66
N ALA A 116 -8.08 -4.60 6.19
CA ALA A 116 -9.39 -4.41 5.57
C ALA A 116 -9.81 -2.94 5.52
N PHE A 117 -9.59 -2.19 6.61
CA PHE A 117 -9.81 -0.73 6.63
C PHE A 117 -8.96 -0.03 5.56
N HIS A 118 -7.68 -0.36 5.45
CA HIS A 118 -6.80 0.20 4.41
C HIS A 118 -7.30 -0.12 3.00
N ALA A 119 -7.84 -1.31 2.78
CA ALA A 119 -8.43 -1.71 1.49
C ALA A 119 -9.69 -0.88 1.17
N ILE A 120 -10.60 -0.70 2.14
CA ILE A 120 -11.81 0.13 1.99
C ILE A 120 -11.44 1.58 1.69
N VAL A 121 -10.47 2.13 2.38
CA VAL A 121 -9.98 3.49 2.09
C VAL A 121 -9.54 3.61 0.64
N ARG A 122 -8.69 2.69 0.14
CA ARG A 122 -8.20 2.74 -1.25
C ARG A 122 -9.32 2.54 -2.26
N LYS A 123 -10.32 1.69 -1.96
CA LYS A 123 -11.55 1.61 -2.75
C LYS A 123 -12.24 2.98 -2.86
N ASN A 124 -12.39 3.69 -1.76
CA ASN A 124 -13.00 5.02 -1.73
C ASN A 124 -12.20 6.04 -2.55
N PHE A 125 -10.89 5.91 -2.60
CA PHE A 125 -10.01 6.71 -3.47
C PHE A 125 -10.03 6.29 -4.94
N GLY A 126 -10.80 5.25 -5.31
CA GLY A 126 -10.99 4.82 -6.70
C GLY A 126 -10.10 3.66 -7.13
N CYS A 127 -9.36 3.03 -6.20
CA CYS A 127 -8.63 1.80 -6.50
C CYS A 127 -9.61 0.64 -6.70
N THR A 128 -9.33 -0.21 -7.68
CA THR A 128 -10.07 -1.45 -7.99
C THR A 128 -9.41 -2.68 -7.36
N HIS A 129 -8.12 -2.57 -7.08
CA HIS A 129 -7.28 -3.60 -6.47
C HIS A 129 -6.52 -3.03 -5.28
N PHE A 130 -6.22 -3.87 -4.29
CA PHE A 130 -5.42 -3.48 -3.13
C PHE A 130 -4.34 -4.52 -2.85
N VAL A 131 -3.10 -4.05 -2.72
CA VAL A 131 -1.95 -4.91 -2.41
C VAL A 131 -1.91 -5.17 -0.91
N VAL A 132 -1.98 -6.43 -0.52
CA VAL A 132 -1.78 -6.88 0.86
C VAL A 132 -0.51 -7.71 0.92
N GLY A 133 0.51 -7.17 1.54
CA GLY A 133 1.80 -7.82 1.73
C GLY A 133 1.81 -8.80 2.90
N ARG A 134 2.99 -9.34 3.19
CA ARG A 134 3.27 -10.08 4.41
C ARG A 134 3.09 -9.16 5.62
N ASP A 135 2.52 -9.68 6.70
CA ASP A 135 2.35 -8.98 8.00
C ASP A 135 1.79 -7.55 7.88
N HIS A 136 0.81 -7.38 6.97
CA HIS A 136 0.20 -6.07 6.73
C HIS A 136 -0.50 -5.55 7.99
N ALA A 137 -0.06 -4.38 8.48
CA ALA A 137 -0.54 -3.73 9.71
C ALA A 137 -0.37 -4.58 10.99
N GLY A 138 0.50 -5.57 10.97
CA GLY A 138 0.80 -6.38 12.15
C GLY A 138 1.71 -5.67 13.14
N ILE A 139 1.84 -6.27 14.32
CA ILE A 139 2.76 -5.85 15.37
C ILE A 139 3.53 -7.06 15.89
N LYS A 140 4.86 -7.01 15.81
CA LYS A 140 5.74 -8.13 16.22
C LYS A 140 5.22 -9.45 15.59
N ASN A 141 5.12 -10.51 16.40
CA ASN A 141 4.63 -11.83 15.99
C ASN A 141 3.19 -12.12 16.45
N TYR A 142 2.39 -11.08 16.80
CA TYR A 142 1.04 -11.27 17.30
C TYR A 142 0.10 -11.91 16.27
N TYR A 143 0.22 -11.52 15.01
CA TYR A 143 -0.55 -12.12 13.92
C TYR A 143 0.35 -13.05 13.10
N SER A 144 -0.24 -14.14 12.57
CA SER A 144 0.48 -14.99 11.62
C SER A 144 0.83 -14.21 10.35
N LYS A 145 1.93 -14.57 9.73
CA LYS A 145 2.58 -13.92 8.58
C LYS A 145 1.63 -13.49 7.44
N TYR A 146 0.58 -14.27 7.19
CA TYR A 146 -0.40 -14.02 6.12
C TYR A 146 -1.83 -13.81 6.64
N ALA A 147 -2.02 -13.60 7.93
CA ALA A 147 -3.34 -13.41 8.54
C ALA A 147 -4.14 -12.32 7.82
N SER A 148 -3.51 -11.18 7.52
CA SER A 148 -4.14 -10.05 6.83
C SER A 148 -4.57 -10.39 5.40
N GLN A 149 -3.74 -11.15 4.66
CA GLN A 149 -4.09 -11.61 3.32
C GLN A 149 -5.31 -12.54 3.34
N ASN A 150 -5.27 -13.53 4.25
CA ASN A 150 -6.33 -14.53 4.38
C ASN A 150 -7.66 -13.86 4.80
N PHE A 151 -7.61 -12.93 5.76
CA PHE A 151 -8.78 -12.18 6.19
C PHE A 151 -9.37 -11.34 5.04
N CYS A 152 -8.55 -10.56 4.36
CA CYS A 152 -9.02 -9.73 3.24
C CYS A 152 -9.58 -10.58 2.09
N LYS A 153 -9.00 -11.73 1.79
CA LYS A 153 -9.55 -12.69 0.81
C LYS A 153 -10.90 -13.26 1.24
N LYS A 154 -11.00 -13.70 2.49
CA LYS A 154 -12.26 -14.24 3.06
C LYS A 154 -13.40 -13.22 2.97
N PHE A 155 -13.12 -11.96 3.27
CA PHE A 155 -14.12 -10.89 3.31
C PHE A 155 -14.14 -10.00 2.05
N LYS A 156 -13.52 -10.43 0.94
CA LYS A 156 -13.40 -9.63 -0.31
C LYS A 156 -14.72 -9.06 -0.83
N LYS A 157 -15.82 -9.83 -0.74
CA LYS A 157 -17.17 -9.37 -1.16
C LYS A 157 -17.66 -8.20 -0.30
N LYS A 158 -17.49 -8.29 1.04
CA LYS A 158 -17.90 -7.22 1.99
C LYS A 158 -17.01 -5.99 1.87
N ILE A 159 -15.70 -6.17 1.70
CA ILE A 159 -14.73 -5.09 1.49
C ILE A 159 -14.98 -4.39 0.14
N GLY A 160 -15.39 -5.15 -0.88
CA GLY A 160 -15.77 -4.63 -2.19
C GLY A 160 -14.60 -4.11 -3.03
N ILE A 161 -13.41 -4.72 -2.90
CA ILE A 161 -12.21 -4.45 -3.70
C ILE A 161 -11.45 -5.76 -3.94
N LYS A 162 -10.82 -5.92 -5.10
CA LYS A 162 -9.98 -7.09 -5.39
C LYS A 162 -8.68 -7.05 -4.60
N ILE A 163 -8.28 -8.18 -4.02
CA ILE A 163 -7.08 -8.28 -3.19
C ILE A 163 -5.94 -8.88 -4.01
N LEU A 164 -4.84 -8.14 -4.15
CA LEU A 164 -3.58 -8.63 -4.69
C LEU A 164 -2.72 -9.10 -3.52
N SER A 165 -2.67 -10.42 -3.32
CA SER A 165 -1.87 -11.03 -2.26
C SER A 165 -0.55 -11.49 -2.84
N PHE A 166 0.49 -10.70 -2.61
CA PHE A 166 1.83 -11.09 -3.00
C PHE A 166 2.54 -11.79 -1.84
N LYS A 167 3.26 -12.86 -2.16
CA LYS A 167 4.25 -13.44 -1.25
C LYS A 167 5.52 -12.61 -1.29
N GLU A 168 6.38 -12.79 -0.28
CA GLU A 168 7.63 -12.01 -0.22
C GLU A 168 8.48 -12.24 -1.46
N PRO A 169 9.00 -11.18 -2.05
CA PRO A 169 10.12 -11.29 -2.97
C PRO A 169 11.34 -11.90 -2.28
N TYR A 170 12.22 -12.49 -3.05
CA TYR A 170 13.50 -13.00 -2.56
C TYR A 170 14.66 -12.40 -3.33
N TYR A 171 15.81 -12.31 -2.66
CA TYR A 171 17.07 -11.92 -3.27
C TYR A 171 17.86 -13.17 -3.64
N CYS A 172 18.29 -13.29 -4.88
CA CYS A 172 19.16 -14.36 -5.31
C CYS A 172 20.62 -13.91 -5.27
N ASN A 173 21.43 -14.53 -4.41
CA ASN A 173 22.84 -14.20 -4.23
C ASN A 173 23.70 -14.45 -5.50
N LYS A 174 23.29 -15.40 -6.36
CA LYS A 174 24.01 -15.72 -7.59
C LYS A 174 23.73 -14.71 -8.71
N CYS A 175 22.46 -14.42 -9.01
CA CYS A 175 22.14 -13.45 -10.07
C CYS A 175 22.05 -12.01 -9.58
N LYS A 176 22.29 -11.74 -8.28
CA LYS A 176 22.28 -10.39 -7.67
C LYS A 176 21.00 -9.60 -7.94
N LYS A 177 19.84 -10.31 -8.02
CA LYS A 177 18.54 -9.71 -8.37
C LYS A 177 17.47 -10.05 -7.34
N ILE A 178 16.55 -9.10 -7.12
CA ILE A 178 15.31 -9.34 -6.40
C ILE A 178 14.27 -9.89 -7.38
N ARG A 179 13.63 -10.99 -6.99
CA ARG A 179 12.62 -11.69 -7.78
C ARG A 179 11.32 -11.83 -7.01
N GLY A 180 10.20 -11.84 -7.71
CA GLY A 180 8.93 -12.23 -7.12
C GLY A 180 8.95 -13.69 -6.68
N TYR A 181 8.15 -14.04 -5.68
CA TYR A 181 8.14 -15.39 -5.09
C TYR A 181 8.00 -16.53 -6.11
N PHE A 182 7.21 -16.32 -7.16
CA PHE A 182 6.96 -17.32 -8.21
C PHE A 182 7.88 -17.15 -9.43
N GLU A 183 8.74 -16.15 -9.46
CA GLU A 183 9.71 -16.01 -10.55
C GLU A 183 10.81 -17.05 -10.39
N LYS A 184 10.94 -17.93 -11.36
CA LYS A 184 11.97 -18.96 -11.35
C LYS A 184 13.35 -18.36 -11.53
N CYS A 185 14.29 -18.89 -10.80
CA CYS A 185 15.71 -18.67 -10.95
C CYS A 185 16.38 -20.05 -11.08
N ASN A 186 17.27 -20.22 -12.04
CA ASN A 186 17.97 -21.49 -12.26
C ASN A 186 19.00 -21.83 -11.15
N HIS A 187 19.01 -21.06 -10.07
CA HIS A 187 19.91 -21.27 -8.94
C HIS A 187 19.20 -22.02 -7.80
N LYS A 188 19.97 -22.82 -7.05
CA LYS A 188 19.47 -23.59 -5.91
C LYS A 188 18.87 -22.68 -4.83
N LYS A 189 17.87 -23.17 -4.09
CA LYS A 189 17.19 -22.43 -3.01
C LYS A 189 18.12 -21.87 -1.94
N ILE A 190 19.26 -22.52 -1.65
CA ILE A 190 20.26 -22.06 -0.69
C ILE A 190 20.83 -20.65 -1.04
N ASN A 191 20.73 -20.25 -2.30
CA ASN A 191 21.14 -18.92 -2.74
C ASN A 191 20.04 -17.86 -2.65
N MET A 192 18.86 -18.21 -2.09
CA MET A 192 17.69 -17.35 -2.01
C MET A 192 17.52 -16.82 -0.59
N LYS A 193 17.57 -15.49 -0.43
CA LYS A 193 17.25 -14.81 0.82
C LYS A 193 15.89 -14.13 0.70
N PHE A 194 14.90 -14.61 1.46
CA PHE A 194 13.59 -13.95 1.54
C PHE A 194 13.69 -12.62 2.30
N LEU A 195 12.97 -11.61 1.84
CA LEU A 195 13.08 -10.21 2.30
C LEU A 195 11.84 -9.81 3.12
#